data_7a47753f9de0d584eb019f3cdf07f1cd
#
_entry.id   7a47753f9de0d584eb019f3cdf07f1cd
#
_cell.length_a   1.000
_cell.length_b   1.000
_cell.length_c   1.000
_cell.angle_alpha   90.00
_cell.angle_beta   90.00
_cell.angle_gamma   90.00
#
_symmetry.space_group_name_H-M   'P 1'
#
loop_
_entity.id
_entity.type
_entity.pdbx_description
1 polymer ?
#
loop_
_entity_poly.entity_id
_entity_poly.type
_entity_poly.pdbx_seq_one_letter_code
_entity_poly.pdbx_strand_id
1 'polypeptide(L)'
;MNEKYAEEILTSLFQHARLQFGDVIRAHWFYGHDTCPGCESEVDTFEQAGEKLLSINAFIHRERGVLIGYFLCSHCVGVIRAAARRGPLVKTPLHDSIESTLVNAYRDHLRCMDA
;
A
#
# COMPACT_ATOMS: atom_id res chain seq x y z
N MET A 1 -13.28 8.97 6.99
CA MET A 1 -13.12 7.91 6.20
C MET A 1 -12.60 6.72 6.87
N ASN A 2 -12.74 5.78 6.45
CA ASN A 2 -13.05 4.80 7.14
C ASN A 2 -12.07 3.74 7.06
N GLU A 3 -11.31 3.50 8.18
CA GLU A 3 -10.44 2.37 8.38
C GLU A 3 -11.15 1.05 8.08
N LYS A 4 -12.44 0.99 8.40
CA LYS A 4 -13.25 -0.19 8.13
C LYS A 4 -13.35 -0.49 6.64
N TYR A 5 -13.56 0.55 5.82
CA TYR A 5 -13.61 0.40 4.37
C TYR A 5 -12.26 -0.06 3.83
N ALA A 6 -11.17 0.52 4.32
CA ALA A 6 -9.82 0.14 3.91
C ALA A 6 -9.51 -1.30 4.30
N GLU A 7 -9.92 -1.72 5.51
CA GLU A 7 -9.73 -3.09 5.96
C GLU A 7 -10.51 -4.11 5.13
N GLU A 8 -11.73 -3.77 4.73
CA GLU A 8 -12.53 -4.64 3.86
C GLU A 8 -11.87 -4.85 2.51
N ILE A 9 -11.35 -3.76 1.92
CA ILE A 9 -10.64 -3.85 0.65
C ILE A 9 -9.36 -4.65 0.81
N LEU A 10 -8.60 -4.41 1.88
CA LEU A 10 -7.37 -5.13 2.16
C LEU A 10 -7.63 -6.63 2.34
N THR A 11 -8.70 -6.99 3.06
CA THR A 11 -9.08 -8.39 3.24
C THR A 11 -9.37 -9.06 1.89
N SER A 12 -10.08 -8.36 1.01
CA SER A 12 -10.35 -8.86 -0.34
C SER A 12 -9.07 -9.04 -1.14
N LEU A 13 -8.16 -8.06 -1.08
CA LEU A 13 -6.86 -8.15 -1.74
C LEU A 13 -6.03 -9.31 -1.19
N PHE A 14 -6.08 -9.52 0.12
CA PHE A 14 -5.38 -10.61 0.77
C PHE A 14 -5.89 -11.96 0.26
N GLN A 15 -7.20 -12.15 0.16
CA GLN A 15 -7.79 -13.37 -0.36
C GLN A 15 -7.37 -13.63 -1.81
N HIS A 16 -7.39 -12.60 -2.65
CA HIS A 16 -6.94 -12.73 -4.04
C HIS A 16 -5.45 -13.06 -4.13
N ALA A 17 -4.64 -12.43 -3.30
CA ALA A 17 -3.20 -12.67 -3.28
C ALA A 17 -2.91 -14.12 -2.86
N ARG A 18 -3.64 -14.66 -1.89
CA ARG A 18 -3.48 -16.05 -1.46
C ARG A 18 -3.87 -17.04 -2.56
N LEU A 19 -4.90 -16.72 -3.33
CA LEU A 19 -5.28 -17.55 -4.48
C LEU A 19 -4.18 -17.58 -5.53
N GLN A 20 -3.48 -16.48 -5.71
CA GLN A 20 -2.43 -16.36 -6.72
C GLN A 20 -1.06 -16.88 -6.24
N PHE A 21 -0.71 -16.60 -4.99
CA PHE A 21 0.63 -16.88 -4.45
C PHE A 21 0.66 -17.97 -3.38
N GLY A 22 -0.51 -18.46 -2.96
CA GLY A 22 -0.62 -19.55 -1.99
C GLY A 22 -0.12 -19.18 -0.60
N ASP A 23 0.56 -20.13 0.05
CA ASP A 23 0.99 -20.01 1.43
C ASP A 23 2.14 -19.01 1.67
N VAL A 24 2.67 -18.42 0.62
CA VAL A 24 3.70 -17.37 0.73
C VAL A 24 3.15 -16.18 1.51
N ILE A 25 1.84 -15.91 1.36
CA ILE A 25 1.18 -14.81 2.07
C ILE A 25 0.41 -15.38 3.25
N ARG A 26 0.87 -15.06 4.47
CA ARG A 26 0.33 -15.61 5.71
C ARG A 26 -0.56 -14.65 6.48
N ALA A 27 -0.37 -13.33 6.26
CA ALA A 27 -1.07 -12.31 7.03
C ALA A 27 -1.22 -11.03 6.20
N HIS A 28 -2.02 -10.12 6.70
CA HIS A 28 -2.12 -8.78 6.13
C HIS A 28 -2.04 -7.74 7.26
N TRP A 29 -1.57 -6.55 6.90
CA TRP A 29 -1.45 -5.44 7.82
C TRP A 29 -1.73 -4.14 7.06
N PHE A 30 -2.43 -3.21 7.69
CA PHE A 30 -2.73 -1.92 7.07
C PHE A 30 -1.86 -0.83 7.67
N TYR A 31 -1.17 -0.08 6.80
CA TYR A 31 -0.38 1.08 7.19
C TYR A 31 -1.35 2.25 7.44
N GLY A 32 -1.75 2.41 8.70
CA GLY A 32 -2.82 3.31 9.12
C GLY A 32 -2.41 4.74 9.42
N HIS A 33 -1.34 5.24 8.80
CA HIS A 33 -0.90 6.62 8.97
C HIS A 33 -1.64 7.55 8.00
N ASP A 34 -1.82 8.79 8.42
CA ASP A 34 -2.45 9.81 7.57
C ASP A 34 -1.51 10.36 6.51
N THR A 35 -0.26 9.96 6.54
CA THR A 35 0.75 10.43 5.59
C THR A 35 1.03 9.40 4.50
N CYS A 36 1.36 9.91 3.32
CA CYS A 36 1.71 9.07 2.17
C CYS A 36 3.08 8.43 2.39
N PRO A 37 3.22 7.10 2.28
CA PRO A 37 4.51 6.44 2.46
C PRO A 37 5.53 6.79 1.38
N GLY A 38 5.11 7.40 0.27
CA GLY A 38 6.00 7.78 -0.81
C GLY A 38 6.67 9.12 -0.63
N CYS A 39 5.94 10.14 -0.15
CA CYS A 39 6.45 11.51 -0.06
C CYS A 39 6.22 12.18 1.29
N GLU A 40 5.61 11.47 2.24
CA GLU A 40 5.30 11.95 3.58
C GLU A 40 4.29 13.11 3.64
N SER A 41 3.70 13.47 2.52
CA SER A 41 2.62 14.46 2.48
C SER A 41 1.32 13.84 3.00
N GLU A 42 0.39 14.68 3.41
CA GLU A 42 -0.92 14.22 3.85
C GLU A 42 -1.65 13.51 2.70
N VAL A 43 -2.29 12.39 3.02
CA VAL A 43 -3.08 11.65 2.03
C VAL A 43 -4.32 12.44 1.64
N ASP A 44 -4.55 12.60 0.36
CA ASP A 44 -5.69 13.32 -0.19
C ASP A 44 -6.43 12.47 -1.23
N THR A 45 -7.59 12.96 -1.64
CA THR A 45 -8.38 12.27 -2.66
C THR A 45 -7.94 12.67 -4.06
N PHE A 46 -8.20 11.80 -5.03
CA PHE A 46 -8.08 12.14 -6.46
C PHE A 46 -9.45 11.97 -7.12
N GLU A 47 -9.66 12.61 -8.26
CA GLU A 47 -10.92 12.50 -8.99
C GLU A 47 -10.81 11.49 -10.12
N GLN A 48 -11.83 10.63 -10.21
CA GLN A 48 -11.95 9.68 -11.30
C GLN A 48 -13.45 9.55 -11.63
N ALA A 49 -13.80 9.83 -12.88
CA ALA A 49 -15.18 9.74 -13.35
C ALA A 49 -16.16 10.59 -12.51
N GLY A 50 -15.70 11.76 -12.05
CA GLY A 50 -16.51 12.68 -11.25
C GLY A 50 -16.61 12.35 -9.77
N GLU A 51 -15.96 11.28 -9.33
CA GLU A 51 -15.94 10.88 -7.92
C GLU A 51 -14.61 11.16 -7.26
N LYS A 52 -14.65 11.53 -5.97
CA LYS A 52 -13.44 11.70 -5.17
C LYS A 52 -13.11 10.40 -4.49
N LEU A 53 -11.93 9.86 -4.77
CA LEU A 53 -11.50 8.55 -4.28
C LEU A 53 -10.16 8.66 -3.56
N LEU A 54 -9.95 7.73 -2.62
CA LEU A 54 -8.64 7.51 -2.04
C LEU A 54 -7.98 6.36 -2.77
N SER A 55 -6.67 6.48 -3.01
CA SER A 55 -5.93 5.40 -3.67
C SER A 55 -5.47 4.38 -2.62
N ILE A 56 -6.11 3.22 -2.59
CA ILE A 56 -5.65 2.11 -1.75
C ILE A 56 -4.79 1.17 -2.60
N ASN A 57 -3.67 0.77 -2.06
CA ASN A 57 -2.69 -0.07 -2.73
C ASN A 57 -2.22 -1.15 -1.78
N ALA A 58 -1.55 -2.16 -2.31
CA ALA A 58 -1.00 -3.23 -1.49
C ALA A 58 0.39 -3.63 -1.98
N PHE A 59 1.26 -3.96 -1.03
CA PHE A 59 2.62 -4.41 -1.27
C PHE A 59 2.84 -5.73 -0.55
N ILE A 60 3.47 -6.69 -1.23
CA ILE A 60 3.78 -7.98 -0.62
C ILE A 60 5.20 -7.95 -0.07
N HIS A 61 5.32 -7.99 1.26
CA HIS A 61 6.60 -8.11 1.94
C HIS A 61 6.92 -9.60 2.08
N ARG A 62 7.66 -10.13 1.11
CA ARG A 62 7.87 -11.58 0.95
C ARG A 62 8.65 -12.21 2.09
N GLU A 63 9.60 -11.48 2.66
CA GLU A 63 10.42 -11.97 3.76
C GLU A 63 9.58 -12.46 4.94
N ARG A 64 8.44 -11.81 5.20
CA ARG A 64 7.56 -12.16 6.30
C ARG A 64 6.22 -12.70 5.86
N GLY A 65 5.96 -12.75 4.57
CA GLY A 65 4.70 -13.25 4.04
C GLY A 65 3.51 -12.37 4.40
N VAL A 66 3.69 -11.05 4.43
CA VAL A 66 2.62 -10.13 4.80
C VAL A 66 2.23 -9.24 3.63
N LEU A 67 0.91 -9.08 3.44
CA LEU A 67 0.37 -8.11 2.49
C LEU A 67 0.14 -6.81 3.24
N ILE A 68 0.83 -5.75 2.85
CA ILE A 68 0.74 -4.43 3.48
C ILE A 68 -0.12 -3.53 2.63
N GLY A 69 -1.27 -3.11 3.16
CA GLY A 69 -2.14 -2.14 2.51
C GLY A 69 -1.78 -0.72 2.93
N TYR A 70 -1.94 0.23 2.03
CA TYR A 70 -1.60 1.63 2.29
C TYR A 70 -2.33 2.56 1.35
N PHE A 71 -2.45 3.84 1.75
CA PHE A 71 -2.96 4.90 0.87
C PHE A 71 -1.82 5.72 0.31
N LEU A 72 -2.00 6.20 -0.92
CA LEU A 72 -1.09 7.15 -1.56
C LEU A 72 -1.78 8.50 -1.75
N CYS A 73 -1.00 9.59 -1.72
CA CYS A 73 -1.52 10.90 -2.08
C CYS A 73 -1.72 11.00 -3.60
N SER A 74 -2.51 11.97 -4.03
CA SER A 74 -2.82 12.16 -5.45
C SER A 74 -1.57 12.40 -6.31
N HIS A 75 -0.58 13.09 -5.77
CA HIS A 75 0.67 13.34 -6.49
C HIS A 75 1.43 12.03 -6.78
N CYS A 76 1.58 11.18 -5.76
CA CYS A 76 2.28 9.89 -5.94
C CYS A 76 1.53 8.96 -6.87
N VAL A 77 0.20 8.96 -6.81
CA VAL A 77 -0.63 8.19 -7.76
C VAL A 77 -0.33 8.65 -9.19
N GLY A 78 -0.24 9.96 -9.40
CA GLY A 78 0.08 10.52 -10.73
C GLY A 78 1.45 10.09 -11.24
N VAL A 79 2.45 10.07 -10.35
CA VAL A 79 3.80 9.64 -10.70
C VAL A 79 3.81 8.16 -11.12
N ILE A 80 3.14 7.31 -10.35
CA ILE A 80 3.07 5.87 -10.64
C ILE A 80 2.34 5.61 -11.95
N ARG A 81 1.23 6.29 -12.19
CA ARG A 81 0.47 6.15 -13.45
C ARG A 81 1.28 6.59 -14.65
N ALA A 82 2.03 7.69 -14.53
CA ALA A 82 2.90 8.15 -15.60
C ALA A 82 4.00 7.13 -15.90
N ALA A 83 4.58 6.52 -14.88
CA ALA A 83 5.58 5.48 -15.07
C ALA A 83 4.99 4.24 -15.73
N ALA A 84 3.77 3.86 -15.35
CA ALA A 84 3.09 2.70 -15.93
C ALA A 84 2.79 2.88 -17.43
N ARG A 85 2.58 4.12 -17.88
CA ARG A 85 2.37 4.41 -19.30
C ARG A 85 3.63 4.17 -20.13
N ARG A 86 4.81 4.31 -19.49
CA ARG A 86 6.09 4.05 -20.17
C ARG A 86 6.43 2.56 -20.23
N GLY A 87 5.85 1.77 -19.32
CA GLY A 87 6.04 0.33 -19.30
C GLY A 87 5.52 -0.26 -17.99
N PRO A 88 4.83 -1.41 -18.04
CA PRO A 88 4.21 -2.00 -16.84
C PRO A 88 5.20 -2.50 -15.78
N LEU A 89 6.46 -2.71 -16.16
CA LEU A 89 7.48 -3.21 -15.25
C LEU A 89 8.48 -2.14 -14.80
N VAL A 90 8.19 -0.86 -15.09
CA VAL A 90 9.09 0.22 -14.68
C VAL A 90 8.94 0.46 -13.18
N LYS A 91 10.04 0.22 -12.45
CA LYS A 91 10.12 0.51 -11.04
C LYS A 91 10.83 1.86 -10.88
N THR A 92 10.23 2.78 -10.16
CA THR A 92 10.77 4.14 -9.96
C THR A 92 11.39 4.26 -8.58
N PRO A 93 12.22 5.31 -8.35
CA PRO A 93 12.70 5.60 -6.98
C PRO A 93 11.57 5.79 -5.97
N LEU A 94 10.40 6.26 -6.44
CA LEU A 94 9.22 6.39 -5.59
C LEU A 94 8.77 5.02 -5.06
N HIS A 95 8.77 4.00 -5.90
CA HIS A 95 8.43 2.63 -5.45
C HIS A 95 9.38 2.16 -4.34
N ASP A 96 10.68 2.43 -4.49
CA ASP A 96 11.66 2.05 -3.47
C ASP A 96 11.42 2.79 -2.15
N SER A 97 11.07 4.07 -2.22
CA SER A 97 10.74 4.87 -1.04
C SER A 97 9.51 4.34 -0.33
N ILE A 98 8.47 4.00 -1.08
CA ILE A 98 7.24 3.43 -0.53
C ILE A 98 7.55 2.11 0.19
N GLU A 99 8.25 1.20 -0.48
CA GLU A 99 8.56 -0.11 0.09
C GLU A 99 9.40 0.01 1.36
N SER A 100 10.41 0.88 1.36
CA SER A 100 11.25 1.11 2.53
C SER A 100 10.45 1.64 3.71
N THR A 101 9.58 2.62 3.47
CA THR A 101 8.74 3.19 4.51
C THR A 101 7.82 2.13 5.11
N LEU A 102 7.18 1.33 4.27
CA LEU A 102 6.25 0.28 4.71
C LEU A 102 6.96 -0.82 5.50
N VAL A 103 8.11 -1.28 5.03
CA VAL A 103 8.87 -2.32 5.70
C VAL A 103 9.35 -1.85 7.06
N ASN A 104 9.87 -0.63 7.15
CA ASN A 104 10.33 -0.06 8.42
C ASN A 104 9.17 0.12 9.40
N ALA A 105 8.03 0.60 8.92
CA ALA A 105 6.84 0.77 9.77
C ALA A 105 6.34 -0.59 10.29
N TYR A 106 6.35 -1.61 9.45
CA TYR A 106 5.93 -2.95 9.86
C TYR A 106 6.87 -3.53 10.91
N ARG A 107 8.18 -3.36 10.75
CA ARG A 107 9.16 -3.79 11.75
C ARG A 107 8.93 -3.10 13.09
N ASP A 108 8.65 -1.81 13.08
CA ASP A 108 8.34 -1.05 14.31
C ASP A 108 7.06 -1.57 14.95
N HIS A 109 6.04 -1.88 14.15
CA HIS A 109 4.79 -2.47 14.63
C HIS A 109 5.06 -3.80 15.35
N LEU A 110 5.89 -4.66 14.76
CA LEU A 110 6.23 -5.96 15.37
C LEU A 110 6.98 -5.79 16.70
N ARG A 111 7.89 -4.81 16.79
CA ARG A 111 8.61 -4.53 18.03
C ARG A 111 7.65 -4.11 19.15
N CYS A 112 6.66 -3.29 18.82
CA CYS A 112 5.65 -2.87 19.79
C CYS A 112 4.82 -4.04 20.30
N MET A 113 4.55 -5.02 19.45
CA MET A 113 3.80 -6.20 19.85
C MET A 113 4.60 -7.16 20.71
N ASP A 114 5.92 -7.20 20.50
CA ASP A 114 6.81 -8.10 21.23
C ASP A 114 7.24 -7.53 22.59
N ALA A 115 6.99 -6.26 22.83
CA ALA A 115 7.41 -5.58 24.05
C ALA A 115 6.53 -5.92 25.26
#